data_3fe5f7079d71c57466f29b8a6a8cdce7
#
_entry.id   3fe5f7079d71c57466f29b8a6a8cdce7
#
_cell.length_a   1.000
_cell.length_b   1.000
_cell.length_c   1.000
_cell.angle_alpha   90.00
_cell.angle_beta   90.00
_cell.angle_gamma   90.00
#
_symmetry.space_group_name_H-M   'P 1'
#
loop_
_entity.id
_entity.type
_entity.pdbx_description
1 polymer ?
#
loop_
_entity_poly.entity_id
_entity_poly.type
_entity_poly.pdbx_seq_one_letter_code
_entity_poly.pdbx_strand_id
1 'polypeptide(L)'
;LFRSVVYSMFYHVKKDLQFIVDSDPAARNKIELFLLYPSIHAMIMYRMSHFFYTKKRFFIARLISQVSRFFTQIEIHPGAQIGDGILIDHGSGVVIGETAIIGDRVTIYQGATIGATGNEKTFKRHPTIGSDVIIGSGAKVLGPVTIGDNVKVGANSVVLQDVPSNSTAVGIPAQIKTRRKLEVVENNKEYVADYVI
;
A
#
# COMPACT_ATOMS: atom_id res chain seq x y z
N LEU A 1 7.90 -6.09 -27.76
CA LEU A 1 7.75 -5.09 -26.68
C LEU A 1 6.32 -5.05 -26.10
N PHE A 2 5.26 -4.94 -26.92
CA PHE A 2 3.87 -4.88 -26.45
C PHE A 2 3.44 -6.19 -25.76
N ARG A 3 3.77 -7.34 -26.33
CA ARG A 3 3.47 -8.68 -25.75
C ARG A 3 4.12 -8.89 -24.38
N SER A 4 5.36 -8.42 -24.20
CA SER A 4 6.05 -8.56 -22.89
C SER A 4 5.42 -7.70 -21.80
N VAL A 5 4.96 -6.49 -22.14
CA VAL A 5 4.27 -5.58 -21.19
C VAL A 5 2.92 -6.16 -20.76
N VAL A 6 2.15 -6.67 -21.71
CA VAL A 6 0.84 -7.31 -21.44
C VAL A 6 1.05 -8.54 -20.55
N TYR A 7 2.03 -9.40 -20.87
CA TYR A 7 2.34 -10.59 -20.06
C TYR A 7 2.78 -10.22 -18.62
N SER A 8 3.65 -9.21 -18.48
CA SER A 8 4.06 -8.69 -17.18
C SER A 8 2.86 -8.16 -16.37
N MET A 9 1.96 -7.41 -17.02
CA MET A 9 0.76 -6.89 -16.36
C MET A 9 -0.15 -8.01 -15.85
N PHE A 10 -0.41 -9.05 -16.65
CA PHE A 10 -1.21 -10.20 -16.22
C PHE A 10 -0.56 -10.96 -15.06
N TYR A 11 0.76 -11.09 -15.06
CA TYR A 11 1.49 -11.70 -13.95
C TYR A 11 1.25 -10.95 -12.64
N HIS A 12 1.39 -9.63 -12.63
CA HIS A 12 1.15 -8.81 -11.45
C HIS A 12 -0.31 -8.85 -10.98
N VAL A 13 -1.27 -8.74 -11.90
CA VAL A 13 -2.71 -8.82 -11.57
C VAL A 13 -3.05 -10.17 -10.92
N LYS A 14 -2.45 -11.27 -11.41
CA LYS A 14 -2.64 -12.59 -10.80
C LYS A 14 -2.11 -12.65 -9.36
N LYS A 15 -0.99 -11.99 -9.09
CA LYS A 15 -0.41 -11.87 -7.74
C LYS A 15 -1.31 -11.05 -6.81
N ASP A 16 -1.79 -9.90 -7.29
CA ASP A 16 -2.69 -9.05 -6.53
C ASP A 16 -4.00 -9.78 -6.20
N LEU A 17 -4.63 -10.45 -7.20
CA LEU A 17 -5.83 -11.26 -7.00
C LEU A 17 -5.63 -12.41 -6.02
N GLN A 18 -4.47 -13.10 -6.07
CA GLN A 18 -4.19 -14.18 -5.14
C GLN A 18 -4.06 -13.65 -3.72
N PHE A 19 -3.30 -12.58 -3.52
CA PHE A 19 -3.13 -11.96 -2.21
C PHE A 19 -4.46 -11.50 -1.60
N ILE A 20 -5.35 -10.90 -2.41
CA ILE A 20 -6.67 -10.47 -1.96
C ILE A 20 -7.51 -11.67 -1.50
N VAL A 21 -7.53 -12.76 -2.28
CA VAL A 21 -8.26 -14.00 -1.88
C VAL A 21 -7.74 -14.56 -0.56
N ASP A 22 -6.42 -14.48 -0.33
CA ASP A 22 -5.78 -15.03 0.87
C ASP A 22 -5.93 -14.10 2.09
N SER A 23 -6.15 -12.79 1.88
CA SER A 23 -6.13 -11.77 2.94
C SER A 23 -7.49 -11.20 3.31
N ASP A 24 -8.45 -11.18 2.38
CA ASP A 24 -9.78 -10.62 2.56
C ASP A 24 -10.82 -11.73 2.74
N PRO A 25 -11.38 -11.92 3.95
CA PRO A 25 -12.42 -12.92 4.19
C PRO A 25 -13.70 -12.72 3.36
N ALA A 26 -13.94 -11.51 2.84
CA ALA A 26 -15.08 -11.21 1.99
C ALA A 26 -14.86 -11.61 0.52
N ALA A 27 -13.61 -11.91 0.13
CA ALA A 27 -13.25 -12.29 -1.22
C ALA A 27 -13.76 -13.70 -1.56
N ARG A 28 -14.77 -13.79 -2.41
CA ARG A 28 -15.40 -15.08 -2.76
C ARG A 28 -14.72 -15.80 -3.91
N ASN A 29 -14.41 -15.08 -4.99
CA ASN A 29 -13.76 -15.63 -6.16
C ASN A 29 -13.05 -14.55 -6.99
N LYS A 30 -12.05 -14.98 -7.79
CA LYS A 30 -11.20 -14.07 -8.58
C LYS A 30 -11.93 -13.29 -9.67
N ILE A 31 -13.03 -13.82 -10.19
CA ILE A 31 -13.82 -13.15 -11.25
C ILE A 31 -14.56 -11.97 -10.63
N GLU A 32 -15.19 -12.17 -9.48
CA GLU A 32 -15.84 -11.11 -8.72
C GLU A 32 -14.85 -10.00 -8.34
N LEU A 33 -13.67 -10.36 -7.82
CA LEU A 33 -12.61 -9.42 -7.50
C LEU A 33 -12.17 -8.60 -8.72
N PHE A 34 -11.95 -9.27 -9.84
CA PHE A 34 -11.53 -8.61 -11.07
C PHE A 34 -12.58 -7.60 -11.60
N LEU A 35 -13.85 -7.92 -11.46
CA LEU A 35 -14.93 -7.09 -11.98
C LEU A 35 -15.38 -5.97 -11.01
N LEU A 36 -15.32 -6.21 -9.69
CA LEU A 36 -15.98 -5.35 -8.72
C LEU A 36 -15.03 -4.63 -7.74
N TYR A 37 -13.77 -5.06 -7.63
CA TYR A 37 -12.83 -4.46 -6.67
C TYR A 37 -12.09 -3.24 -7.26
N PRO A 38 -12.33 -2.03 -6.75
CA PRO A 38 -11.64 -0.82 -7.18
C PRO A 38 -10.12 -0.93 -7.05
N SER A 39 -9.62 -1.68 -6.07
CA SER A 39 -8.20 -1.98 -5.87
C SER A 39 -7.56 -2.57 -7.13
N ILE A 40 -8.18 -3.60 -7.72
CA ILE A 40 -7.65 -4.25 -8.93
C ILE A 40 -7.65 -3.29 -10.11
N HIS A 41 -8.73 -2.51 -10.29
CA HIS A 41 -8.83 -1.53 -11.37
C HIS A 41 -7.76 -0.44 -11.22
N ALA A 42 -7.57 0.09 -10.00
CA ALA A 42 -6.55 1.09 -9.71
C ALA A 42 -5.14 0.56 -9.97
N MET A 43 -4.84 -0.68 -9.56
CA MET A 43 -3.52 -1.30 -9.78
C MET A 43 -3.24 -1.58 -11.26
N ILE A 44 -4.23 -2.03 -12.03
CA ILE A 44 -4.07 -2.19 -13.49
C ILE A 44 -3.76 -0.84 -14.14
N MET A 45 -4.54 0.19 -13.85
CA MET A 45 -4.35 1.52 -14.43
C MET A 45 -3.04 2.17 -13.94
N TYR A 46 -2.65 1.95 -12.68
CA TYR A 46 -1.34 2.36 -12.18
C TYR A 46 -0.21 1.72 -13.00
N ARG A 47 -0.20 0.41 -13.21
CA ARG A 47 0.86 -0.28 -13.96
C ARG A 47 0.94 0.23 -15.41
N MET A 48 -0.21 0.51 -16.04
CA MET A 48 -0.25 1.16 -17.35
C MET A 48 0.35 2.57 -17.30
N SER A 49 -0.06 3.39 -16.35
CA SER A 49 0.44 4.75 -16.20
C SER A 49 1.94 4.79 -15.89
N HIS A 50 2.41 3.89 -15.03
CA HIS A 50 3.83 3.72 -14.69
C HIS A 50 4.67 3.35 -15.92
N PHE A 51 4.18 2.45 -16.77
CA PHE A 51 4.84 2.13 -18.04
C PHE A 51 5.05 3.38 -18.90
N PHE A 52 4.04 4.23 -19.07
CA PHE A 52 4.20 5.48 -19.83
C PHE A 52 5.13 6.48 -19.12
N TYR A 53 5.10 6.52 -17.79
CA TYR A 53 5.99 7.35 -17.00
C TYR A 53 7.45 6.96 -17.19
N THR A 54 7.79 5.67 -17.15
CA THR A 54 9.15 5.17 -17.38
C THR A 54 9.64 5.44 -18.83
N LYS A 55 8.70 5.56 -19.78
CA LYS A 55 8.99 6.00 -21.16
C LYS A 55 9.00 7.52 -21.34
N LYS A 56 9.00 8.29 -20.24
CA LYS A 56 8.99 9.76 -20.20
C LYS A 56 7.77 10.39 -20.91
N ARG A 57 6.68 9.65 -21.06
CA ARG A 57 5.39 10.11 -21.59
C ARG A 57 4.51 10.63 -20.45
N PHE A 58 5.00 11.64 -19.76
CA PHE A 58 4.42 12.12 -18.49
C PHE A 58 2.96 12.55 -18.59
N PHE A 59 2.57 13.23 -19.69
CA PHE A 59 1.19 13.65 -19.91
C PHE A 59 0.24 12.45 -19.97
N ILE A 60 0.57 11.43 -20.77
CA ILE A 60 -0.25 10.22 -20.92
C ILE A 60 -0.31 9.47 -19.58
N ALA A 61 0.83 9.34 -18.89
CA ALA A 61 0.89 8.72 -17.58
C ALA A 61 -0.04 9.41 -16.57
N ARG A 62 0.01 10.74 -16.50
CA ARG A 62 -0.87 11.53 -15.61
C ARG A 62 -2.33 11.44 -16.02
N LEU A 63 -2.65 11.48 -17.29
CA LEU A 63 -4.02 11.34 -17.79
C LEU A 63 -4.63 10.00 -17.33
N ILE A 64 -3.91 8.88 -17.53
CA ILE A 64 -4.35 7.55 -17.08
C ILE A 64 -4.55 7.53 -15.55
N SER A 65 -3.62 8.10 -14.79
CA SER A 65 -3.73 8.19 -13.33
C SER A 65 -4.96 9.00 -12.88
N GLN A 66 -5.27 10.12 -13.54
CA GLN A 66 -6.46 10.92 -13.20
C GLN A 66 -7.77 10.22 -13.58
N VAL A 67 -7.80 9.52 -14.71
CA VAL A 67 -8.95 8.67 -15.10
C VAL A 67 -9.15 7.56 -14.07
N SER A 68 -8.07 6.88 -13.64
CA SER A 68 -8.12 5.89 -12.54
C SER A 68 -8.72 6.46 -11.28
N ARG A 69 -8.21 7.61 -10.82
CA ARG A 69 -8.72 8.31 -9.64
C ARG A 69 -10.22 8.64 -9.75
N PHE A 70 -10.66 9.11 -10.91
CA PHE A 70 -12.07 9.46 -11.12
C PHE A 70 -13.01 8.26 -10.89
N PHE A 71 -12.63 7.06 -11.40
CA PHE A 71 -13.47 5.87 -11.29
C PHE A 71 -13.29 5.12 -9.97
N THR A 72 -12.09 5.11 -9.40
CA THR A 72 -11.75 4.29 -8.22
C THR A 72 -11.66 5.09 -6.93
N GLN A 73 -11.57 6.42 -7.01
CA GLN A 73 -11.27 7.33 -5.90
C GLN A 73 -9.90 7.07 -5.23
N ILE A 74 -9.03 6.30 -5.89
CA ILE A 74 -7.67 5.98 -5.44
C ILE A 74 -6.69 6.79 -6.31
N GLU A 75 -5.86 7.61 -5.66
CA GLU A 75 -4.82 8.37 -6.35
C GLU A 75 -3.47 7.69 -6.20
N ILE A 76 -2.93 7.19 -7.31
CA ILE A 76 -1.56 6.67 -7.36
C ILE A 76 -0.77 7.48 -8.38
N HIS A 77 0.32 8.12 -7.92
CA HIS A 77 1.19 8.83 -8.83
C HIS A 77 1.94 7.84 -9.74
N PRO A 78 2.01 8.08 -11.07
CA PRO A 78 2.67 7.16 -12.00
C PRO A 78 4.15 6.88 -11.71
N GLY A 79 4.82 7.78 -10.99
CA GLY A 79 6.23 7.63 -10.60
C GLY A 79 6.46 6.72 -9.40
N ALA A 80 5.43 6.38 -8.63
CA ALA A 80 5.54 5.46 -7.50
C ALA A 80 6.10 4.10 -7.97
N GLN A 81 6.78 3.38 -7.08
CA GLN A 81 7.29 2.04 -7.32
C GLN A 81 6.55 1.09 -6.38
N ILE A 82 5.75 0.19 -6.94
CA ILE A 82 4.85 -0.67 -6.16
C ILE A 82 5.07 -2.13 -6.56
N GLY A 83 5.28 -2.98 -5.57
CA GLY A 83 5.48 -4.42 -5.70
C GLY A 83 4.22 -5.21 -6.04
N ASP A 84 4.16 -6.47 -5.64
CA ASP A 84 3.09 -7.42 -5.93
C ASP A 84 2.27 -7.76 -4.67
N GLY A 85 1.03 -8.20 -4.88
CA GLY A 85 0.15 -8.56 -3.78
C GLY A 85 -0.34 -7.32 -3.03
N ILE A 86 -0.89 -6.35 -3.75
CA ILE A 86 -1.41 -5.12 -3.15
C ILE A 86 -2.92 -5.19 -3.01
N LEU A 87 -3.39 -4.98 -1.79
CA LEU A 87 -4.80 -4.79 -1.48
C LEU A 87 -5.02 -3.34 -1.03
N ILE A 88 -5.81 -2.58 -1.78
CA ILE A 88 -6.31 -1.27 -1.36
C ILE A 88 -7.78 -1.44 -0.99
N ASP A 89 -8.01 -1.77 0.28
CA ASP A 89 -9.33 -2.13 0.77
C ASP A 89 -10.20 -0.89 0.98
N HIS A 90 -11.44 -0.94 0.46
CA HIS A 90 -12.37 0.19 0.32
C HIS A 90 -11.83 1.36 -0.51
N GLY A 91 -10.59 1.69 -0.45
CA GLY A 91 -9.73 2.55 -1.25
C GLY A 91 -10.07 4.03 -1.38
N SER A 92 -11.29 4.46 -1.09
CA SER A 92 -11.70 5.87 -1.25
C SER A 92 -10.77 6.82 -0.49
N GLY A 93 -10.21 7.82 -1.17
CA GLY A 93 -9.33 8.82 -0.58
C GLY A 93 -7.91 8.34 -0.26
N VAL A 94 -7.50 7.17 -0.75
CA VAL A 94 -6.09 6.75 -0.69
C VAL A 94 -5.26 7.60 -1.64
N VAL A 95 -4.09 8.06 -1.16
CA VAL A 95 -3.13 8.85 -1.96
C VAL A 95 -1.74 8.25 -1.81
N ILE A 96 -1.12 7.92 -2.95
CA ILE A 96 0.26 7.42 -3.04
C ILE A 96 1.09 8.38 -3.90
N GLY A 97 2.10 8.98 -3.29
CA GLY A 97 2.91 10.04 -3.90
C GLY A 97 4.00 9.53 -4.87
N GLU A 98 4.57 10.45 -5.64
CA GLU A 98 5.48 10.21 -6.76
C GLU A 98 6.69 9.33 -6.45
N THR A 99 7.37 9.60 -5.33
CA THR A 99 8.61 8.90 -4.98
C THR A 99 8.37 7.84 -3.89
N ALA A 100 7.11 7.44 -3.67
CA ALA A 100 6.79 6.34 -2.78
C ALA A 100 7.35 5.02 -3.32
N ILE A 101 7.86 4.18 -2.42
CA ILE A 101 8.27 2.81 -2.70
C ILE A 101 7.44 1.92 -1.80
N ILE A 102 6.78 0.91 -2.36
CA ILE A 102 5.91 -0.01 -1.62
C ILE A 102 6.34 -1.43 -2.00
N GLY A 103 6.65 -2.23 -0.99
CA GLY A 103 7.04 -3.63 -1.14
C GLY A 103 5.87 -4.55 -1.53
N ASP A 104 6.03 -5.84 -1.27
CA ASP A 104 5.06 -6.86 -1.60
C ASP A 104 4.09 -7.13 -0.44
N ARG A 105 2.89 -7.63 -0.75
CA ARG A 105 1.86 -8.05 0.23
C ARG A 105 1.51 -6.93 1.22
N VAL A 106 1.20 -5.76 0.67
CA VAL A 106 0.82 -4.59 1.46
C VAL A 106 -0.69 -4.36 1.37
N THR A 107 -1.31 -4.18 2.54
CA THR A 107 -2.72 -3.78 2.66
C THR A 107 -2.82 -2.32 3.05
N ILE A 108 -3.62 -1.55 2.30
CA ILE A 108 -3.84 -0.12 2.52
C ILE A 108 -5.33 0.12 2.60
N TYR A 109 -5.79 0.69 3.72
CA TYR A 109 -7.20 1.01 3.90
C TYR A 109 -7.55 2.42 3.41
N GLN A 110 -8.86 2.67 3.25
CA GLN A 110 -9.40 3.95 2.78
C GLN A 110 -8.83 5.16 3.55
N GLY A 111 -8.71 6.29 2.86
CA GLY A 111 -8.25 7.55 3.42
C GLY A 111 -6.77 7.59 3.83
N ALA A 112 -6.02 6.50 3.62
CA ALA A 112 -4.59 6.48 3.91
C ALA A 112 -3.81 7.39 2.96
N THR A 113 -2.74 8.03 3.46
CA THR A 113 -1.84 8.86 2.65
C THR A 113 -0.40 8.41 2.83
N ILE A 114 0.26 8.06 1.74
CA ILE A 114 1.70 7.82 1.64
C ILE A 114 2.28 9.03 0.90
N GLY A 115 2.60 10.08 1.66
CA GLY A 115 2.78 11.45 1.17
C GLY A 115 4.09 12.11 1.59
N ALA A 116 4.28 13.35 1.13
CA ALA A 116 5.34 14.25 1.57
C ALA A 116 4.84 15.18 2.69
N THR A 117 5.76 15.76 3.47
CA THR A 117 5.42 16.83 4.43
C THR A 117 5.35 18.20 3.75
N GLY A 118 5.93 18.35 2.57
CA GLY A 118 6.06 19.61 1.84
C GLY A 118 7.30 20.41 2.19
N ASN A 119 8.13 19.94 3.12
CA ASN A 119 9.35 20.61 3.58
C ASN A 119 10.65 19.98 3.05
N GLU A 120 10.54 18.89 2.30
CA GLU A 120 11.69 18.14 1.81
C GLU A 120 12.44 18.91 0.72
N LYS A 121 13.77 18.97 0.87
CA LYS A 121 14.67 19.62 -0.10
C LYS A 121 15.19 18.65 -1.17
N THR A 122 14.92 17.35 -1.01
CA THR A 122 15.40 16.29 -1.90
C THR A 122 14.30 15.76 -2.80
N PHE A 123 14.65 15.10 -3.90
CA PHE A 123 13.70 14.47 -4.80
C PHE A 123 12.93 13.34 -4.09
N LYS A 124 13.61 12.50 -3.30
CA LYS A 124 12.98 11.47 -2.47
C LYS A 124 12.29 12.15 -1.27
N ARG A 125 10.97 12.28 -1.37
CA ARG A 125 10.13 13.00 -0.41
C ARG A 125 8.95 12.20 0.13
N HIS A 126 8.73 10.98 -0.39
CA HIS A 126 7.64 10.10 0.03
C HIS A 126 8.21 8.86 0.71
N PRO A 127 7.41 8.17 1.53
CA PRO A 127 7.86 7.01 2.29
C PRO A 127 8.38 5.85 1.45
N THR A 128 9.18 5.00 2.10
CA THR A 128 9.50 3.65 1.66
C THR A 128 8.80 2.68 2.60
N ILE A 129 7.92 1.84 2.06
CA ILE A 129 7.13 0.84 2.79
C ILE A 129 7.69 -0.53 2.45
N GLY A 130 8.03 -1.32 3.46
CA GLY A 130 8.47 -2.70 3.32
C GLY A 130 7.36 -3.66 2.89
N SER A 131 7.63 -4.95 3.00
CA SER A 131 6.68 -6.02 2.66
C SER A 131 5.87 -6.46 3.89
N ASP A 132 4.71 -7.07 3.64
CA ASP A 132 3.80 -7.57 4.70
C ASP A 132 3.30 -6.47 5.65
N VAL A 133 3.15 -5.24 5.13
CA VAL A 133 2.75 -4.06 5.90
C VAL A 133 1.25 -3.82 5.80
N ILE A 134 0.65 -3.39 6.92
CA ILE A 134 -0.75 -2.94 6.97
C ILE A 134 -0.78 -1.46 7.30
N ILE A 135 -1.39 -0.66 6.44
CA ILE A 135 -1.64 0.77 6.65
C ILE A 135 -3.13 0.96 6.96
N GLY A 136 -3.43 1.24 8.21
CA GLY A 136 -4.80 1.39 8.74
C GLY A 136 -5.57 2.56 8.12
N SER A 137 -6.89 2.51 8.27
CA SER A 137 -7.83 3.50 7.73
C SER A 137 -7.44 4.92 8.15
N GLY A 138 -7.39 5.86 7.21
CA GLY A 138 -7.08 7.25 7.48
C GLY A 138 -5.64 7.53 7.92
N ALA A 139 -4.76 6.55 8.02
CA ALA A 139 -3.37 6.75 8.45
C ALA A 139 -2.59 7.65 7.49
N LYS A 140 -1.67 8.45 8.03
CA LYS A 140 -0.81 9.35 7.28
C LYS A 140 0.65 8.95 7.53
N VAL A 141 1.32 8.46 6.50
CA VAL A 141 2.77 8.20 6.53
C VAL A 141 3.43 9.27 5.67
N LEU A 142 4.19 10.17 6.29
CA LEU A 142 4.61 11.41 5.65
C LEU A 142 6.12 11.61 5.72
N GLY A 143 6.69 12.11 4.62
CA GLY A 143 8.11 12.37 4.47
C GLY A 143 8.90 11.15 3.96
N PRO A 144 10.23 11.27 3.81
CA PRO A 144 11.08 10.20 3.29
C PRO A 144 11.39 9.11 4.35
N VAL A 145 10.40 8.78 5.18
CA VAL A 145 10.53 7.78 6.26
C VAL A 145 10.50 6.36 5.70
N THR A 146 11.10 5.43 6.44
CA THR A 146 11.12 4.02 6.13
C THR A 146 10.24 3.24 7.12
N ILE A 147 9.28 2.48 6.59
CA ILE A 147 8.47 1.53 7.33
C ILE A 147 9.00 0.15 7.01
N GLY A 148 9.52 -0.54 8.01
CA GLY A 148 10.10 -1.88 7.86
C GLY A 148 9.06 -2.95 7.53
N ASP A 149 9.53 -4.18 7.30
CA ASP A 149 8.66 -5.31 6.99
C ASP A 149 7.79 -5.72 8.19
N ASN A 150 6.62 -6.27 7.90
CA ASN A 150 5.68 -6.78 8.92
C ASN A 150 5.27 -5.72 9.96
N VAL A 151 5.17 -4.45 9.52
CA VAL A 151 4.71 -3.34 10.36
C VAL A 151 3.21 -3.17 10.22
N LYS A 152 2.54 -2.82 11.32
CA LYS A 152 1.15 -2.35 11.33
C LYS A 152 1.11 -0.86 11.68
N VAL A 153 0.55 -0.05 10.80
CA VAL A 153 0.25 1.36 11.09
C VAL A 153 -1.21 1.48 11.47
N GLY A 154 -1.48 1.96 12.68
CA GLY A 154 -2.82 2.08 13.23
C GLY A 154 -3.71 3.05 12.48
N ALA A 155 -5.02 2.83 12.55
CA ALA A 155 -6.00 3.74 11.97
C ALA A 155 -5.81 5.17 12.48
N ASN A 156 -5.92 6.15 11.58
CA ASN A 156 -5.75 7.59 11.85
C ASN A 156 -4.38 7.97 12.48
N SER A 157 -3.40 7.07 12.45
CA SER A 157 -2.06 7.41 12.96
C SER A 157 -1.31 8.32 12.01
N VAL A 158 -0.44 9.18 12.57
CA VAL A 158 0.43 10.08 11.78
C VAL A 158 1.89 9.70 12.03
N VAL A 159 2.49 9.02 11.04
CA VAL A 159 3.87 8.53 11.11
C VAL A 159 4.79 9.54 10.44
N LEU A 160 5.76 10.06 11.21
CA LEU A 160 6.72 11.09 10.79
C LEU A 160 8.18 10.64 11.02
N GLN A 161 8.40 9.38 11.37
CA GLN A 161 9.71 8.81 11.67
C GLN A 161 9.80 7.37 11.16
N ASP A 162 11.00 6.85 11.06
CA ASP A 162 11.22 5.46 10.65
C ASP A 162 10.59 4.50 11.66
N VAL A 163 10.03 3.39 11.15
CA VAL A 163 9.42 2.33 11.96
C VAL A 163 10.15 1.03 11.68
N PRO A 164 10.80 0.43 12.68
CA PRO A 164 11.53 -0.83 12.49
C PRO A 164 10.57 -1.98 12.19
N SER A 165 11.09 -3.00 11.50
CA SER A 165 10.33 -4.22 11.19
C SER A 165 9.71 -4.88 12.43
N ASN A 166 8.60 -5.59 12.25
CA ASN A 166 7.87 -6.30 13.31
C ASN A 166 7.35 -5.38 14.42
N SER A 167 6.99 -4.15 14.08
CA SER A 167 6.50 -3.13 15.03
C SER A 167 5.09 -2.66 14.67
N THR A 168 4.47 -1.97 15.62
CA THR A 168 3.21 -1.26 15.40
C THR A 168 3.43 0.22 15.66
N ALA A 169 3.03 1.07 14.72
CA ALA A 169 3.03 2.53 14.86
C ALA A 169 1.60 3.03 15.07
N VAL A 170 1.31 3.68 16.20
CA VAL A 170 -0.06 4.10 16.55
C VAL A 170 -0.09 5.46 17.25
N GLY A 171 -1.07 6.29 16.91
CA GLY A 171 -1.30 7.60 17.52
C GLY A 171 -0.87 8.79 16.67
N ILE A 172 -1.02 10.02 17.20
CA ILE A 172 -0.74 11.31 16.55
C ILE A 172 0.10 12.17 17.51
N PRO A 173 1.41 12.38 17.26
CA PRO A 173 2.26 11.60 16.34
C PRO A 173 2.36 10.15 16.75
N ALA A 174 2.65 9.26 15.78
CA ALA A 174 2.68 7.84 16.04
C ALA A 174 3.84 7.44 16.97
N GLN A 175 3.50 6.63 17.97
CA GLN A 175 4.45 5.97 18.84
C GLN A 175 4.70 4.54 18.35
N ILE A 176 5.96 4.11 18.39
CA ILE A 176 6.37 2.79 17.94
C ILE A 176 6.32 1.81 19.12
N LYS A 177 5.56 0.73 18.91
CA LYS A 177 5.47 -0.40 19.85
C LYS A 177 6.07 -1.63 19.19
N THR A 178 7.24 -2.06 19.64
CA THR A 178 7.88 -3.28 19.16
C THR A 178 7.13 -4.49 19.72
N ARG A 179 6.79 -5.45 18.84
CA ARG A 179 6.21 -6.73 19.29
C ARG A 179 7.28 -7.49 20.06
N ARG A 180 7.11 -7.71 21.34
CA ARG A 180 7.91 -8.68 22.09
C ARG A 180 7.60 -10.07 21.53
N LYS A 181 8.63 -10.84 21.15
CA LYS A 181 8.47 -12.29 21.05
C LYS A 181 8.03 -12.77 22.44
N LEU A 182 6.79 -13.20 22.57
CA LEU A 182 6.40 -13.95 23.75
C LEU A 182 7.12 -15.29 23.62
N GLU A 183 8.07 -15.56 24.52
CA GLU A 183 8.48 -16.92 24.80
C GLU A 183 7.23 -17.64 25.31
N VAL A 184 6.81 -18.67 24.56
CA VAL A 184 5.70 -19.53 24.96
C VAL A 184 6.19 -20.28 26.22
N VAL A 185 5.86 -19.75 27.36
CA VAL A 185 5.89 -20.53 28.58
C VAL A 185 4.65 -21.45 28.52
N GLU A 186 4.87 -22.72 28.20
CA GLU A 186 3.83 -23.75 28.30
C GLU A 186 3.28 -23.74 29.73
N ASN A 187 2.05 -23.38 29.88
CA ASN A 187 1.14 -23.44 31.01
C ASN A 187 0.58 -22.10 31.48
N ASN A 188 -0.09 -21.38 30.57
CA ASN A 188 -1.28 -20.60 30.90
C ASN A 188 -1.81 -19.99 29.60
N LYS A 189 -3.09 -20.25 29.30
CA LYS A 189 -3.77 -19.66 28.16
C LYS A 189 -3.99 -18.15 28.43
N GLU A 190 -2.98 -17.34 28.23
CA GLU A 190 -3.17 -15.90 28.04
C GLU A 190 -3.40 -15.64 26.54
N TYR A 191 -4.62 -15.30 26.22
CA TYR A 191 -4.93 -14.75 24.90
C TYR A 191 -4.21 -13.41 24.75
N VAL A 192 -3.14 -13.39 23.97
CA VAL A 192 -2.57 -12.13 23.52
C VAL A 192 -3.59 -11.53 22.56
N ALA A 193 -4.28 -10.50 23.02
CA ALA A 193 -5.06 -9.66 22.12
C ALA A 193 -4.08 -9.00 21.14
N ASP A 194 -3.94 -9.57 19.94
CA ASP A 194 -3.45 -8.83 18.81
C ASP A 194 -4.42 -7.65 18.67
N TYR A 195 -3.92 -6.45 18.95
CA TYR A 195 -4.70 -5.26 18.73
C TYR A 195 -5.05 -5.24 17.23
N VAL A 196 -6.24 -5.75 16.92
CA VAL A 196 -6.87 -5.58 15.62
C VAL A 196 -7.15 -4.10 15.50
N ILE A 197 -6.45 -3.46 14.61
CA ILE A 197 -6.60 -2.03 14.31
C ILE A 197 -7.58 -1.89 13.16
#